data_aa9711679e423e3a0a4595196b8db2b1
#
_entry.id   aa9711679e423e3a0a4595196b8db2b1
#
_cell.length_a   1.000
_cell.length_b   1.000
_cell.length_c   1.000
_cell.angle_alpha   90.00
_cell.angle_beta   90.00
_cell.angle_gamma   90.00
#
_symmetry.space_group_name_H-M   'P 1'
#
loop_
_entity.id
_entity.type
_entity.pdbx_description
1 polymer ?
#
loop_
_entity_poly.entity_id
_entity_poly.type
_entity_poly.pdbx_seq_one_letter_code
_entity_poly.pdbx_strand_id
1 'polypeptide(L)'
;YGRTPEEKLYDDKLFAQKFFSNYELFTFDKLCNLILPPNEFGSIKDAEVVQLIEFMAKDIPSYQEPLKEGLLWIDAESKDRFNNLFVDCEVSQQKEILDEIAFYDPNKSIDDYSKPVQWFNLVRNLTMTGYFTSEVGIKELGYKGNSPNIWDGVPQDVLDQYDLEYDKDWLDKFIDQSKRNDIAEWDEE
;
A
#
# COMPACT_ATOMS: atom_id res chain seq x y z
N TYR A 1 18.68 10.80 0.12
CA TYR A 1 17.60 11.40 -0.67
C TYR A 1 16.66 12.06 0.31
N GLY A 2 16.89 13.34 0.56
CA GLY A 2 16.21 14.03 1.62
C GLY A 2 15.11 14.93 1.09
N ARG A 3 14.03 15.05 1.86
CA ARG A 3 13.10 16.16 1.73
C ARG A 3 13.83 17.46 2.00
N THR A 4 13.40 18.53 1.36
CA THR A 4 13.90 19.87 1.65
C THR A 4 13.63 20.26 3.11
N PRO A 5 14.35 21.24 3.69
CA PRO A 5 14.09 21.71 5.05
C PRO A 5 12.65 22.21 5.24
N GLU A 6 12.08 22.85 4.20
CA GLU A 6 10.70 23.33 4.22
C GLU A 6 9.68 22.19 4.26
N GLU A 7 9.91 21.13 3.45
CA GLU A 7 9.05 19.93 3.47
C GLU A 7 9.12 19.22 4.82
N LYS A 8 10.31 19.09 5.42
CA LYS A 8 10.44 18.52 6.77
C LYS A 8 9.63 19.31 7.80
N LEU A 9 9.75 20.64 7.76
CA LEU A 9 9.01 21.52 8.67
C LEU A 9 7.50 21.41 8.47
N TYR A 10 7.03 21.23 7.24
CA TYR A 10 5.62 21.01 6.91
C TYR A 10 5.13 19.66 7.47
N ASP A 11 5.86 18.59 7.23
CA ASP A 11 5.55 17.27 7.76
C ASP A 11 5.50 17.25 9.29
N ASP A 12 6.50 17.85 9.96
CA ASP A 12 6.54 17.95 11.41
C ASP A 12 5.28 18.65 11.98
N LYS A 13 4.77 19.68 11.29
CA LYS A 13 3.51 20.33 11.64
C LYS A 13 2.32 19.40 11.48
N LEU A 14 2.26 18.63 10.39
CA LEU A 14 1.19 17.66 10.17
C LEU A 14 1.23 16.54 11.21
N PHE A 15 2.40 16.00 11.53
CA PHE A 15 2.55 14.97 12.55
C PHE A 15 2.15 15.45 13.95
N ALA A 16 2.42 16.74 14.29
CA ALA A 16 2.05 17.31 15.57
C ALA A 16 0.54 17.52 15.75
N GLN A 17 -0.23 17.55 14.66
CA GLN A 17 -1.68 17.75 14.69
C GLN A 17 -2.39 16.39 14.86
N LYS A 18 -3.53 16.40 15.57
CA LYS A 18 -4.48 15.29 15.63
C LYS A 18 -5.73 15.68 14.88
N PHE A 19 -6.15 14.82 13.95
CA PHE A 19 -7.39 15.03 13.20
C PHE A 19 -8.50 14.09 13.66
N PHE A 20 -8.17 12.79 13.84
CA PHE A 20 -9.12 11.81 14.34
C PHE A 20 -9.04 11.67 15.87
N SER A 21 -10.17 11.37 16.48
CA SER A 21 -10.24 10.94 17.87
C SER A 21 -9.64 9.54 18.06
N ASN A 22 -9.33 9.16 19.30
CA ASN A 22 -8.84 7.82 19.58
C ASN A 22 -9.85 6.71 19.19
N TYR A 23 -11.15 7.01 19.29
CA TYR A 23 -12.22 6.10 18.85
C TYR A 23 -12.21 5.93 17.34
N GLU A 24 -12.14 7.01 16.58
CA GLU A 24 -12.07 6.95 15.11
C GLU A 24 -10.84 6.19 14.62
N LEU A 25 -9.67 6.42 15.23
CA LEU A 25 -8.45 5.67 14.92
C LEU A 25 -8.60 4.17 15.25
N PHE A 26 -9.25 3.84 16.37
CA PHE A 26 -9.54 2.45 16.73
C PHE A 26 -10.53 1.79 15.75
N THR A 27 -11.51 2.54 15.26
CA THR A 27 -12.43 2.05 14.22
C THR A 27 -11.68 1.77 12.91
N PHE A 28 -10.77 2.66 12.49
CA PHE A 28 -9.90 2.40 11.34
C PHE A 28 -9.02 1.17 11.56
N ASP A 29 -8.44 0.98 12.74
CA ASP A 29 -7.64 -0.21 13.05
C ASP A 29 -8.44 -1.50 12.82
N LYS A 30 -9.67 -1.56 13.36
CA LYS A 30 -10.59 -2.70 13.14
C LYS A 30 -10.90 -2.90 11.67
N LEU A 31 -11.28 -1.84 10.99
CA LEU A 31 -11.66 -1.87 9.57
C LEU A 31 -10.50 -2.31 8.68
N CYS A 32 -9.32 -1.73 8.85
CA CYS A 32 -8.14 -2.08 8.08
C CYS A 32 -7.71 -3.55 8.31
N ASN A 33 -7.84 -4.08 9.54
CA ASN A 33 -7.58 -5.50 9.82
C ASN A 33 -8.61 -6.44 9.17
N LEU A 34 -9.84 -5.97 8.92
CA LEU A 34 -10.84 -6.75 8.15
C LEU A 34 -10.54 -6.73 6.65
N ILE A 35 -10.05 -5.60 6.13
CA ILE A 35 -9.66 -5.43 4.73
C ILE A 35 -8.40 -6.24 4.41
N LEU A 36 -7.39 -6.14 5.25
CA LEU A 36 -6.10 -6.82 5.11
C LEU A 36 -5.71 -7.48 6.42
N PRO A 37 -6.13 -8.74 6.66
CA PRO A 37 -5.76 -9.49 7.84
C PRO A 37 -4.24 -9.70 7.96
N PRO A 38 -3.70 -9.80 9.18
CA PRO A 38 -2.28 -10.06 9.38
C PRO A 38 -1.85 -11.39 8.76
N ASN A 39 -0.62 -11.43 8.27
CA ASN A 39 0.00 -12.62 7.66
C ASN A 39 1.41 -12.85 8.23
N GLU A 40 2.16 -13.76 7.63
CA GLU A 40 3.52 -14.12 8.05
C GLU A 40 4.55 -12.96 7.90
N PHE A 41 4.28 -11.97 7.06
CA PHE A 41 5.14 -10.79 6.86
C PHE A 41 4.88 -9.71 7.89
N GLY A 42 3.63 -9.57 8.35
CA GLY A 42 3.23 -8.60 9.35
C GLY A 42 1.76 -8.22 9.28
N SER A 43 1.43 -7.12 9.94
CA SER A 43 0.08 -6.59 10.07
C SER A 43 -0.01 -5.13 9.62
N ILE A 44 -1.23 -4.62 9.52
CA ILE A 44 -1.49 -3.19 9.26
C ILE A 44 -0.87 -2.29 10.35
N LYS A 45 -0.71 -2.80 11.57
CA LYS A 45 -0.08 -2.11 12.68
C LYS A 45 1.44 -2.01 12.48
N ASP A 46 2.09 -3.08 12.04
CA ASP A 46 3.52 -3.10 11.74
C ASP A 46 3.86 -2.19 10.55
N ALA A 47 2.91 -2.01 9.63
CA ALA A 47 3.00 -1.11 8.50
C ALA A 47 2.53 0.33 8.80
N GLU A 48 2.11 0.62 10.04
CA GLU A 48 1.63 1.94 10.49
C GLU A 48 0.49 2.53 9.61
N VAL A 49 -0.39 1.67 9.08
CA VAL A 49 -1.44 2.04 8.11
C VAL A 49 -2.38 3.11 8.67
N VAL A 50 -2.81 2.98 9.94
CA VAL A 50 -3.74 3.95 10.56
C VAL A 50 -3.09 5.32 10.70
N GLN A 51 -1.80 5.38 11.01
CA GLN A 51 -1.01 6.61 11.06
C GLN A 51 -0.92 7.27 9.68
N LEU A 52 -0.76 6.46 8.62
CA LEU A 52 -0.81 6.99 7.25
C LEU A 52 -2.18 7.56 6.92
N ILE A 53 -3.29 6.89 7.27
CA ILE A 53 -4.66 7.39 7.02
C ILE A 53 -4.84 8.75 7.71
N GLU A 54 -4.39 8.89 8.96
CA GLU A 54 -4.45 10.15 9.68
C GLU A 54 -3.57 11.22 9.03
N PHE A 55 -2.37 10.88 8.60
CA PHE A 55 -1.48 11.79 7.88
C PHE A 55 -2.11 12.26 6.58
N MET A 56 -2.62 11.35 5.76
CA MET A 56 -3.25 11.65 4.47
C MET A 56 -4.50 12.53 4.63
N ALA A 57 -5.30 12.34 5.68
CA ALA A 57 -6.45 13.20 5.98
C ALA A 57 -6.02 14.64 6.31
N LYS A 58 -4.84 14.83 6.92
CA LYS A 58 -4.29 16.16 7.23
C LYS A 58 -3.65 16.82 6.01
N ASP A 59 -2.95 16.04 5.19
CA ASP A 59 -2.25 16.53 4.01
C ASP A 59 -3.20 16.79 2.83
N ILE A 60 -4.26 16.00 2.70
CA ILE A 60 -5.27 16.09 1.63
C ILE A 60 -6.63 16.44 2.24
N PRO A 61 -6.98 17.73 2.36
CA PRO A 61 -8.22 18.17 3.03
C PRO A 61 -9.50 17.58 2.44
N SER A 62 -9.52 17.23 1.14
CA SER A 62 -10.67 16.58 0.50
C SER A 62 -10.99 15.19 1.03
N TYR A 63 -10.08 14.54 1.75
CA TYR A 63 -10.33 13.25 2.40
C TYR A 63 -11.00 13.38 3.77
N GLN A 64 -10.95 14.56 4.39
CA GLN A 64 -11.41 14.77 5.77
C GLN A 64 -12.89 14.45 5.96
N GLU A 65 -13.73 15.11 5.16
CA GLU A 65 -15.18 14.95 5.24
C GLU A 65 -15.61 13.51 4.89
N PRO A 66 -15.21 12.93 3.74
CA PRO A 66 -15.57 11.54 3.41
C PRO A 66 -15.16 10.53 4.47
N LEU A 67 -13.95 10.64 5.03
CA LEU A 67 -13.47 9.71 6.05
C LEU A 67 -14.29 9.79 7.34
N LYS A 68 -14.64 11.01 7.80
CA LYS A 68 -15.47 11.20 9.00
C LYS A 68 -16.91 10.79 8.79
N GLU A 69 -17.51 11.18 7.67
CA GLU A 69 -18.90 10.81 7.34
C GLU A 69 -19.07 9.29 7.26
N GLY A 70 -18.09 8.59 6.66
CA GLY A 70 -18.12 7.14 6.56
C GLY A 70 -18.01 6.43 7.91
N LEU A 71 -17.19 6.96 8.84
CA LEU A 71 -17.14 6.42 10.22
C LEU A 71 -18.46 6.61 10.96
N LEU A 72 -19.10 7.78 10.80
CA LEU A 72 -20.43 8.02 11.38
C LEU A 72 -21.48 7.10 10.78
N TRP A 73 -21.42 6.89 9.46
CA TRP A 73 -22.35 6.01 8.75
C TRP A 73 -22.23 4.56 9.24
N ILE A 74 -21.01 4.01 9.35
CA ILE A 74 -20.82 2.61 9.71
C ILE A 74 -21.29 2.32 11.14
N ASP A 75 -21.09 3.28 12.06
CA ASP A 75 -21.60 3.17 13.42
C ASP A 75 -23.13 3.26 13.48
N ALA A 76 -23.73 4.15 12.68
CA ALA A 76 -25.20 4.26 12.58
C ALA A 76 -25.81 2.98 12.03
N GLU A 77 -25.24 2.42 10.95
CA GLU A 77 -25.68 1.17 10.33
C GLU A 77 -25.55 -0.03 11.28
N SER A 78 -24.42 -0.12 12.00
CA SER A 78 -24.20 -1.17 12.98
C SER A 78 -25.17 -1.08 14.14
N LYS A 79 -25.50 0.12 14.57
CA LYS A 79 -26.44 0.36 15.66
C LYS A 79 -27.87 0.03 15.25
N ASP A 80 -28.25 0.35 14.01
CA ASP A 80 -29.58 0.04 13.48
C ASP A 80 -29.81 -1.48 13.36
N ARG A 81 -28.81 -2.22 12.84
CA ARG A 81 -28.91 -3.67 12.61
C ARG A 81 -28.69 -4.50 13.89
N PHE A 82 -27.69 -4.13 14.69
CA PHE A 82 -27.19 -4.99 15.77
C PHE A 82 -27.27 -4.35 17.15
N ASN A 83 -27.73 -3.10 17.25
CA ASN A 83 -27.81 -2.31 18.48
C ASN A 83 -26.44 -2.12 19.20
N ASN A 84 -25.34 -2.22 18.44
CA ASN A 84 -23.97 -2.03 18.89
C ASN A 84 -23.23 -1.05 17.97
N LEU A 85 -22.17 -0.41 18.45
CA LEU A 85 -21.24 0.32 17.60
C LEU A 85 -20.43 -0.68 16.75
N PHE A 86 -19.93 -0.25 15.59
CA PHE A 86 -19.20 -1.14 14.68
C PHE A 86 -18.08 -1.92 15.36
N VAL A 87 -17.28 -1.25 16.19
CA VAL A 87 -16.14 -1.86 16.89
C VAL A 87 -16.54 -2.91 17.92
N ASP A 88 -17.78 -2.86 18.42
CA ASP A 88 -18.35 -3.75 19.42
C ASP A 88 -19.17 -4.89 18.79
N CYS A 89 -19.38 -4.87 17.49
CA CYS A 89 -20.03 -5.95 16.75
C CYS A 89 -19.12 -7.17 16.61
N GLU A 90 -19.71 -8.36 16.53
CA GLU A 90 -19.00 -9.57 16.15
C GLU A 90 -18.43 -9.45 14.73
N VAL A 91 -17.32 -10.12 14.45
CA VAL A 91 -16.65 -10.06 13.14
C VAL A 91 -17.58 -10.45 11.99
N SER A 92 -18.48 -11.40 12.21
CA SER A 92 -19.50 -11.80 11.22
C SER A 92 -20.45 -10.66 10.89
N GLN A 93 -20.91 -9.91 11.89
CA GLN A 93 -21.78 -8.75 11.74
C GLN A 93 -21.06 -7.59 11.05
N GLN A 94 -19.80 -7.35 11.41
CA GLN A 94 -18.96 -6.35 10.74
C GLN A 94 -18.80 -6.65 9.25
N LYS A 95 -18.52 -7.92 8.91
CA LYS A 95 -18.41 -8.36 7.51
C LYS A 95 -19.74 -8.26 6.75
N GLU A 96 -20.87 -8.56 7.39
CA GLU A 96 -22.19 -8.43 6.78
C GLU A 96 -22.45 -7.00 6.29
N ILE A 97 -22.10 -5.97 7.10
CA ILE A 97 -22.21 -4.58 6.67
C ILE A 97 -21.25 -4.28 5.53
N LEU A 98 -19.99 -4.72 5.65
CA LEU A 98 -18.95 -4.40 4.68
C LEU A 98 -19.19 -5.08 3.34
N ASP A 99 -19.75 -6.28 3.30
CA ASP A 99 -20.04 -7.02 2.07
C ASP A 99 -21.03 -6.27 1.16
N GLU A 100 -21.91 -5.44 1.72
CA GLU A 100 -22.84 -4.63 0.94
C GLU A 100 -22.18 -3.44 0.22
N ILE A 101 -21.06 -2.97 0.72
CA ILE A 101 -20.35 -1.77 0.20
C ILE A 101 -18.98 -2.07 -0.40
N ALA A 102 -18.49 -3.31 -0.27
CA ALA A 102 -17.16 -3.68 -0.69
C ALA A 102 -17.00 -3.82 -2.22
N PHE A 103 -18.09 -4.09 -2.92
CA PHE A 103 -18.05 -4.44 -4.34
C PHE A 103 -18.66 -3.33 -5.21
N TYR A 104 -17.95 -3.03 -6.29
CA TYR A 104 -18.41 -2.12 -7.34
C TYR A 104 -17.96 -2.64 -8.71
N ASP A 105 -18.72 -2.29 -9.75
CA ASP A 105 -18.38 -2.61 -11.12
C ASP A 105 -17.24 -1.68 -11.59
N PRO A 106 -16.06 -2.20 -11.96
CA PRO A 106 -14.91 -1.38 -12.37
C PRO A 106 -15.14 -0.62 -13.69
N ASN A 107 -16.21 -0.95 -14.44
CA ASN A 107 -16.57 -0.23 -15.67
C ASN A 107 -17.43 1.02 -15.43
N LYS A 108 -17.84 1.26 -14.18
CA LYS A 108 -18.58 2.46 -13.78
C LYS A 108 -17.68 3.40 -12.99
N SER A 109 -18.00 4.70 -13.05
CA SER A 109 -17.32 5.65 -12.16
C SER A 109 -17.67 5.37 -10.71
N ILE A 110 -16.69 5.49 -9.81
CA ILE A 110 -16.93 5.38 -8.37
C ILE A 110 -17.92 6.46 -7.87
N ASP A 111 -17.96 7.61 -8.54
CA ASP A 111 -18.85 8.71 -8.21
C ASP A 111 -20.34 8.39 -8.46
N ASP A 112 -20.63 7.37 -9.27
CA ASP A 112 -21.99 6.89 -9.53
C ASP A 112 -22.54 6.01 -8.40
N TYR A 113 -21.71 5.65 -7.43
CA TYR A 113 -22.08 4.81 -6.30
C TYR A 113 -22.52 5.62 -5.08
N SER A 114 -23.18 4.94 -4.14
CA SER A 114 -23.56 5.51 -2.87
C SER A 114 -22.33 5.97 -2.06
N LYS A 115 -22.53 6.95 -1.20
CA LYS A 115 -21.46 7.48 -0.34
C LYS A 115 -20.73 6.40 0.49
N PRO A 116 -21.43 5.41 1.09
CA PRO A 116 -20.76 4.30 1.79
C PRO A 116 -19.79 3.49 0.89
N VAL A 117 -20.19 3.20 -0.35
CA VAL A 117 -19.33 2.49 -1.32
C VAL A 117 -18.09 3.33 -1.67
N GLN A 118 -18.27 4.62 -1.95
CA GLN A 118 -17.17 5.55 -2.21
C GLN A 118 -16.21 5.62 -1.03
N TRP A 119 -16.74 5.75 0.18
CA TRP A 119 -15.97 5.77 1.41
C TRP A 119 -15.17 4.48 1.64
N PHE A 120 -15.82 3.32 1.52
CA PHE A 120 -15.14 2.04 1.69
C PHE A 120 -14.02 1.86 0.67
N ASN A 121 -14.26 2.26 -0.59
CA ASN A 121 -13.22 2.26 -1.62
C ASN A 121 -12.03 3.15 -1.25
N LEU A 122 -12.28 4.35 -0.70
CA LEU A 122 -11.22 5.25 -0.22
C LEU A 122 -10.41 4.58 0.90
N VAL A 123 -11.08 4.05 1.93
CA VAL A 123 -10.42 3.38 3.07
C VAL A 123 -9.62 2.18 2.59
N ARG A 124 -10.18 1.35 1.71
CA ARG A 124 -9.46 0.21 1.13
C ARG A 124 -8.20 0.66 0.38
N ASN A 125 -8.31 1.67 -0.45
CA ASN A 125 -7.17 2.19 -1.21
C ASN A 125 -6.08 2.73 -0.28
N LEU A 126 -6.44 3.47 0.77
CA LEU A 126 -5.49 3.96 1.76
C LEU A 126 -4.85 2.81 2.56
N THR A 127 -5.63 1.78 2.91
CA THR A 127 -5.12 0.58 3.59
C THR A 127 -4.09 -0.15 2.73
N MET A 128 -4.42 -0.41 1.48
CA MET A 128 -3.53 -1.11 0.54
C MET A 128 -2.28 -0.27 0.24
N THR A 129 -2.45 1.04 0.02
CA THR A 129 -1.32 1.95 -0.18
C THR A 129 -0.41 1.95 1.04
N GLY A 130 -0.96 2.14 2.24
CA GLY A 130 -0.17 2.18 3.47
C GLY A 130 0.60 0.89 3.71
N TYR A 131 -0.03 -0.25 3.50
CA TYR A 131 0.62 -1.53 3.71
C TYR A 131 1.70 -1.80 2.66
N PHE A 132 1.36 -1.76 1.36
CA PHE A 132 2.29 -2.17 0.29
C PHE A 132 3.37 -1.14 -0.05
N THR A 133 3.33 0.05 0.51
CA THR A 133 4.45 1.01 0.47
C THR A 133 5.31 1.00 1.74
N SER A 134 4.94 0.23 2.75
CA SER A 134 5.73 0.01 3.96
C SER A 134 6.84 -1.01 3.74
N GLU A 135 7.80 -1.06 4.66
CA GLU A 135 8.86 -2.09 4.64
C GLU A 135 8.28 -3.51 4.67
N VAL A 136 7.22 -3.73 5.47
CA VAL A 136 6.51 -5.01 5.58
C VAL A 136 5.92 -5.43 4.23
N GLY A 137 5.14 -4.56 3.61
CA GLY A 137 4.48 -4.85 2.34
C GLY A 137 5.45 -4.97 1.17
N ILE A 138 6.50 -4.15 1.12
CA ILE A 138 7.56 -4.26 0.11
C ILE A 138 8.25 -5.62 0.21
N LYS A 139 8.48 -6.10 1.43
CA LYS A 139 9.07 -7.42 1.67
C LYS A 139 8.13 -8.55 1.24
N GLU A 140 6.83 -8.43 1.53
CA GLU A 140 5.81 -9.40 1.08
C GLU A 140 5.74 -9.49 -0.44
N LEU A 141 5.77 -8.34 -1.14
CA LEU A 141 5.82 -8.30 -2.60
C LEU A 141 7.10 -8.89 -3.19
N GLY A 142 8.13 -9.15 -2.38
CA GLY A 142 9.44 -9.57 -2.84
C GLY A 142 10.14 -8.53 -3.72
N TYR A 143 9.73 -7.24 -3.60
CA TYR A 143 10.30 -6.18 -4.40
C TYR A 143 11.73 -5.88 -3.97
N LYS A 144 12.67 -6.08 -4.86
CA LYS A 144 14.12 -5.88 -4.63
C LYS A 144 14.65 -4.59 -5.25
N GLY A 145 13.77 -3.77 -5.83
CA GLY A 145 14.19 -2.61 -6.61
C GLY A 145 14.81 -3.01 -7.95
N ASN A 146 15.50 -2.07 -8.53
CA ASN A 146 16.28 -2.33 -9.74
C ASN A 146 17.54 -3.10 -9.36
N SER A 147 17.56 -4.40 -9.59
CA SER A 147 18.78 -5.19 -9.47
C SER A 147 19.67 -4.90 -10.69
N PRO A 148 20.98 -4.66 -10.50
CA PRO A 148 21.90 -4.62 -11.62
C PRO A 148 21.76 -5.91 -12.43
N ASN A 149 21.47 -5.79 -13.70
CA ASN A 149 21.38 -6.92 -14.60
C ASN A 149 22.42 -6.75 -15.71
N ILE A 150 23.27 -7.74 -15.86
CA ILE A 150 24.18 -7.81 -16.98
C ILE A 150 23.43 -8.46 -18.12
N TRP A 151 23.43 -7.82 -19.28
CA TRP A 151 22.86 -8.40 -20.48
C TRP A 151 23.69 -9.61 -20.90
N ASP A 152 23.13 -10.81 -20.73
CA ASP A 152 23.78 -12.07 -21.08
C ASP A 152 23.64 -12.40 -22.58
N GLY A 153 22.99 -11.55 -23.33
CA GLY A 153 22.65 -11.78 -24.72
C GLY A 153 21.38 -12.63 -24.91
N VAL A 154 21.21 -13.12 -26.10
CA VAL A 154 20.12 -14.04 -26.46
C VAL A 154 20.50 -15.43 -25.93
N PRO A 155 19.58 -16.18 -25.26
CA PRO A 155 19.85 -17.54 -24.81
C PRO A 155 20.31 -18.46 -25.96
N GLN A 156 21.23 -19.40 -25.67
CA GLN A 156 21.84 -20.24 -26.68
C GLN A 156 20.82 -21.09 -27.45
N ASP A 157 19.80 -21.59 -26.76
CA ASP A 157 18.73 -22.38 -27.37
C ASP A 157 17.92 -21.60 -28.43
N VAL A 158 17.83 -20.29 -28.26
CA VAL A 158 17.20 -19.38 -29.25
C VAL A 158 18.16 -19.13 -30.43
N LEU A 159 19.45 -18.92 -30.16
CA LEU A 159 20.44 -18.77 -31.24
C LEU A 159 20.50 -20.01 -32.12
N ASP A 160 20.50 -21.20 -31.51
CA ASP A 160 20.51 -22.47 -32.21
C ASP A 160 19.30 -22.68 -33.15
N GLN A 161 18.12 -22.13 -32.77
CA GLN A 161 16.93 -22.19 -33.63
C GLN A 161 17.08 -21.39 -34.93
N TYR A 162 17.94 -20.37 -34.93
CA TYR A 162 18.17 -19.50 -36.07
C TYR A 162 19.53 -19.71 -36.73
N ASP A 163 20.29 -20.74 -36.32
CA ASP A 163 21.64 -21.05 -36.81
C ASP A 163 22.58 -19.84 -36.69
N LEU A 164 22.50 -19.15 -35.51
CA LEU A 164 23.31 -18.00 -35.19
C LEU A 164 24.26 -18.30 -34.03
N GLU A 165 25.43 -17.67 -34.06
CA GLU A 165 26.42 -17.69 -32.96
C GLU A 165 26.89 -16.28 -32.66
N TYR A 166 27.27 -16.05 -31.39
CA TYR A 166 27.99 -14.83 -31.03
C TYR A 166 29.43 -14.87 -31.50
N ASP A 167 29.91 -13.72 -31.98
CA ASP A 167 31.32 -13.52 -32.29
C ASP A 167 32.14 -13.54 -30.99
N LYS A 168 33.06 -14.51 -30.88
CA LYS A 168 33.88 -14.73 -29.70
C LYS A 168 34.81 -13.56 -29.39
N ASP A 169 35.31 -12.85 -30.43
CA ASP A 169 36.19 -11.69 -30.24
C ASP A 169 35.46 -10.50 -29.61
N TRP A 170 34.14 -10.44 -29.78
CA TRP A 170 33.31 -9.44 -29.12
C TRP A 170 32.87 -9.87 -27.74
N LEU A 171 32.59 -11.17 -27.50
CA LEU A 171 32.23 -11.68 -26.17
C LEU A 171 33.35 -11.40 -25.15
N ASP A 172 34.62 -11.55 -25.55
CA ASP A 172 35.77 -11.30 -24.68
C ASP A 172 35.93 -9.82 -24.29
N LYS A 173 35.22 -8.91 -24.98
CA LYS A 173 35.21 -7.46 -24.69
C LYS A 173 34.07 -7.04 -23.78
N PHE A 174 33.11 -7.91 -23.51
CA PHE A 174 31.99 -7.62 -22.60
C PHE A 174 32.41 -7.73 -21.13
N ILE A 175 31.54 -7.22 -20.26
CA ILE A 175 31.71 -7.32 -18.82
C ILE A 175 31.75 -8.80 -18.42
N ASP A 176 32.71 -9.14 -17.56
CA ASP A 176 32.86 -10.50 -17.03
C ASP A 176 31.60 -10.93 -16.26
N GLN A 177 30.87 -11.89 -16.83
CA GLN A 177 29.63 -12.42 -16.30
C GLN A 177 29.78 -13.06 -14.91
N SER A 178 30.98 -13.55 -14.56
CA SER A 178 31.25 -14.12 -13.25
C SER A 178 31.15 -13.09 -12.12
N LYS A 179 31.29 -11.81 -12.45
CA LYS A 179 31.25 -10.68 -11.52
C LYS A 179 29.87 -10.02 -11.40
N ARG A 180 28.83 -10.61 -12.00
CA ARG A 180 27.48 -10.02 -12.01
C ARG A 180 26.89 -9.73 -10.63
N ASN A 181 27.31 -10.44 -9.61
CA ASN A 181 26.84 -10.30 -8.24
C ASN A 181 27.81 -9.54 -7.34
N ASP A 182 28.95 -9.07 -7.89
CA ASP A 182 29.91 -8.30 -7.12
C ASP A 182 29.31 -6.91 -6.82
N ILE A 183 29.31 -6.55 -5.55
CA ILE A 183 28.89 -5.22 -5.11
C ILE A 183 30.06 -4.27 -5.31
N ALA A 184 29.81 -3.17 -6.02
CA ALA A 184 30.81 -2.14 -6.16
C ALA A 184 31.12 -1.50 -4.79
N GLU A 185 32.36 -1.54 -4.37
CA GLU A 185 32.86 -0.80 -3.22
C GLU A 185 33.42 0.55 -3.72
N TRP A 186 32.94 1.62 -3.10
CA TRP A 186 33.42 2.97 -3.41
C TRP A 186 34.37 3.41 -2.29
N ASP A 187 35.56 3.75 -2.64
CA ASP A 187 36.46 4.39 -1.67
C ASP A 187 35.88 5.75 -1.28
N GLU A 188 35.59 5.93 0.02
CA GLU A 188 35.25 7.25 0.56
C GLU A 188 36.50 8.13 0.53
N GLU A 189 36.53 9.09 -0.40
CA GLU A 189 37.56 10.17 -0.41
C GLU A 189 37.21 11.27 0.61
#